data_54318b0e21c46ed48cd132b0213a425d
#
_entry.id   54318b0e21c46ed48cd132b0213a425d
#
_cell.length_a   1.000
_cell.length_b   1.000
_cell.length_c   1.000
_cell.angle_alpha   90.00
_cell.angle_beta   90.00
_cell.angle_gamma   90.00
#
_symmetry.space_group_name_H-M   'P 1'
#
loop_
_entity.id
_entity.type
_entity.pdbx_description
1 polymer ?
#
loop_
_entity_poly.entity_id
_entity_poly.type
_entity_poly.pdbx_seq_one_letter_code
_entity_poly.pdbx_strand_id
1 'polypeptide(L)'
;MEIVKTDVLVIGGGGAGMRAALAAREKGAEVLLVSKTPLGKSTCTYLSGGAFSLAVEGISRETHFKNTLQAGKGINDPEFVKILVEEAPERVRELHRFGLKGAWRKGYFACLGKAPSWGAPLTDLLADSARERGIAEKPWVIIFDLLAEDGKIKGALGFEFRRGVPIAFLSKATVLANGGGGALYPRNDNPVRTTGDGYALAFQAGCRLRDMEFVQFIPIGLAEEGSPGLLLAVSLPDAGRIVNSSGEDVLEKYQIVDKPVAVRCRDTFSQAIMKEEERGERVFIDLRALGDKDWPKDNMAMSQKQMLRDRFSCAARLLRIYPTVHFFIGGVSTEPDGGTEVPGLFAAGEVVGGLHGANRMGGNALSEIIVFGYRA
;
A
#
# COMPACT_ATOMS: atom_id res chain seq x y z
N MET A 1 -12.54 23.37 -22.53
CA MET A 1 -11.49 22.47 -22.01
C MET A 1 -10.31 23.31 -21.57
N GLU A 2 -9.87 23.17 -20.34
CA GLU A 2 -8.68 23.82 -19.81
C GLU A 2 -7.42 23.09 -20.34
N ILE A 3 -6.34 23.83 -20.65
CA ILE A 3 -5.06 23.24 -21.06
C ILE A 3 -3.99 23.67 -20.05
N VAL A 4 -3.30 22.71 -19.47
CA VAL A 4 -2.22 22.94 -18.48
C VAL A 4 -0.94 22.29 -19.01
N LYS A 5 0.19 23.03 -18.93
CA LYS A 5 1.51 22.55 -19.38
C LYS A 5 2.45 22.41 -18.19
N THR A 6 3.31 21.41 -18.26
CA THR A 6 4.36 21.15 -17.24
C THR A 6 5.50 20.34 -17.88
N ASP A 7 6.66 20.25 -17.22
CA ASP A 7 7.71 19.33 -17.67
C ASP A 7 7.37 17.90 -17.29
N VAL A 8 6.97 17.67 -16.03
CA VAL A 8 6.62 16.36 -15.49
C VAL A 8 5.21 16.37 -14.91
N LEU A 9 4.35 15.53 -15.45
CA LEU A 9 3.01 15.27 -14.91
C LEU A 9 3.07 14.03 -14.02
N VAL A 10 2.75 14.17 -12.73
CA VAL A 10 2.63 13.03 -11.80
C VAL A 10 1.17 12.77 -11.51
N ILE A 11 0.70 11.55 -11.79
CA ILE A 11 -0.69 11.13 -11.61
C ILE A 11 -0.79 10.23 -10.38
N GLY A 12 -1.26 10.79 -9.27
CA GLY A 12 -1.42 10.11 -7.98
C GLY A 12 -0.78 10.88 -6.83
N GLY A 13 -1.59 11.27 -5.85
CA GLY A 13 -1.19 12.04 -4.66
C GLY A 13 -0.77 11.19 -3.45
N GLY A 14 -0.41 9.92 -3.65
CA GLY A 14 0.12 9.02 -2.63
C GLY A 14 1.63 9.21 -2.39
N GLY A 15 2.21 8.36 -1.54
CA GLY A 15 3.64 8.45 -1.20
C GLY A 15 4.57 8.34 -2.40
N ALA A 16 4.30 7.41 -3.34
CA ALA A 16 5.10 7.24 -4.56
C ALA A 16 5.08 8.49 -5.43
N GLY A 17 3.87 9.03 -5.73
CA GLY A 17 3.73 10.22 -6.57
C GLY A 17 4.37 11.45 -5.96
N MET A 18 4.15 11.71 -4.67
CA MET A 18 4.80 12.83 -3.99
C MET A 18 6.33 12.68 -3.96
N ARG A 19 6.86 11.45 -3.78
CA ARG A 19 8.31 11.22 -3.82
C ARG A 19 8.89 11.42 -5.22
N ALA A 20 8.20 10.96 -6.28
CA ALA A 20 8.58 11.21 -7.67
C ALA A 20 8.55 12.70 -8.01
N ALA A 21 7.49 13.41 -7.62
CA ALA A 21 7.38 14.84 -7.82
C ALA A 21 8.52 15.63 -7.15
N LEU A 22 8.88 15.27 -5.92
CA LEU A 22 10.01 15.88 -5.20
C LEU A 22 11.34 15.61 -5.92
N ALA A 23 11.58 14.38 -6.37
CA ALA A 23 12.81 14.01 -7.09
C ALA A 23 12.94 14.77 -8.43
N ALA A 24 11.88 14.86 -9.20
CA ALA A 24 11.85 15.62 -10.46
C ALA A 24 12.10 17.12 -10.19
N ARG A 25 11.48 17.69 -9.16
CA ARG A 25 11.70 19.08 -8.77
C ARG A 25 13.14 19.37 -8.32
N GLU A 26 13.77 18.44 -7.59
CA GLU A 26 15.18 18.51 -7.19
C GLU A 26 16.13 18.54 -8.40
N LYS A 27 15.71 17.98 -9.55
CA LYS A 27 16.41 18.05 -10.84
C LYS A 27 16.08 19.30 -11.66
N GLY A 28 15.28 20.22 -11.14
CA GLY A 28 14.96 21.49 -11.78
C GLY A 28 13.73 21.46 -12.72
N ALA A 29 12.98 20.33 -12.79
CA ALA A 29 11.79 20.25 -13.60
C ALA A 29 10.63 21.09 -13.03
N GLU A 30 9.77 21.63 -13.90
CA GLU A 30 8.45 22.10 -13.53
C GLU A 30 7.54 20.88 -13.38
N VAL A 31 6.93 20.72 -12.20
CA VAL A 31 6.15 19.53 -11.84
C VAL A 31 4.72 19.89 -11.48
N LEU A 32 3.78 19.15 -12.06
CA LEU A 32 2.37 19.21 -11.67
C LEU A 32 1.95 17.84 -11.12
N LEU A 33 1.40 17.83 -9.90
CA LEU A 33 0.86 16.65 -9.27
C LEU A 33 -0.66 16.68 -9.33
N VAL A 34 -1.26 15.66 -9.98
CA VAL A 34 -2.70 15.53 -10.17
C VAL A 34 -3.24 14.34 -9.40
N SER A 35 -4.37 14.51 -8.71
CA SER A 35 -4.92 13.43 -7.88
C SER A 35 -6.44 13.52 -7.66
N LYS A 36 -7.06 12.38 -7.37
CA LYS A 36 -8.50 12.29 -7.03
C LYS A 36 -8.84 12.90 -5.67
N THR A 37 -7.85 13.13 -4.81
CA THR A 37 -7.98 13.65 -3.43
C THR A 37 -6.91 14.69 -3.16
N PRO A 38 -7.01 15.51 -2.10
CA PRO A 38 -5.88 16.32 -1.66
C PRO A 38 -4.63 15.48 -1.41
N LEU A 39 -3.44 16.05 -1.62
CA LEU A 39 -2.17 15.35 -1.48
C LEU A 39 -2.06 14.63 -0.14
N GLY A 40 -1.63 13.39 -0.20
CA GLY A 40 -1.42 12.56 0.98
C GLY A 40 -2.68 12.09 1.69
N LYS A 41 -3.87 12.61 1.36
CA LYS A 41 -5.12 12.25 2.07
C LYS A 41 -5.90 11.16 1.33
N SER A 42 -6.54 10.26 2.11
CA SER A 42 -7.32 9.13 1.57
C SER A 42 -6.51 8.29 0.56
N THR A 43 -5.27 7.99 0.90
CA THR A 43 -4.36 7.12 0.13
C THR A 43 -3.99 5.88 0.94
N CYS A 44 -3.59 4.78 0.28
CA CYS A 44 -3.10 3.60 0.98
C CYS A 44 -1.89 3.94 1.86
N THR A 45 -1.01 4.85 1.42
CA THR A 45 0.11 5.33 2.23
C THR A 45 -0.35 6.00 3.52
N TYR A 46 -1.38 6.85 3.45
CA TYR A 46 -1.95 7.53 4.63
C TYR A 46 -2.56 6.55 5.64
N LEU A 47 -3.30 5.55 5.16
CA LEU A 47 -3.97 4.53 5.99
C LEU A 47 -3.02 3.39 6.40
N SER A 48 -1.81 3.31 5.82
CA SER A 48 -0.85 2.24 6.11
C SER A 48 -0.48 2.15 7.59
N GLY A 49 0.09 1.01 8.00
CA GLY A 49 0.65 0.82 9.34
C GLY A 49 1.91 1.66 9.64
N GLY A 50 2.39 2.47 8.71
CA GLY A 50 3.51 3.39 8.90
C GLY A 50 4.89 2.72 9.07
N ALA A 51 5.03 1.45 8.71
CA ALA A 51 6.27 0.69 8.89
C ALA A 51 7.01 0.46 7.56
N PHE A 52 8.31 0.73 7.55
CA PHE A 52 9.23 0.45 6.45
C PHE A 52 10.11 -0.72 6.81
N SER A 53 10.08 -1.82 6.04
CA SER A 53 11.07 -2.90 6.16
C SER A 53 12.41 -2.47 5.61
N LEU A 54 13.48 -2.66 6.38
CA LEU A 54 14.80 -2.12 6.08
C LEU A 54 15.91 -3.07 6.52
N ALA A 55 17.06 -2.99 5.86
CA ALA A 55 18.30 -3.62 6.29
C ALA A 55 19.00 -2.75 7.36
N VAL A 56 18.46 -2.74 8.57
CA VAL A 56 18.94 -1.93 9.71
C VAL A 56 18.84 -2.69 11.03
N GLU A 57 19.49 -2.19 12.08
CA GLU A 57 19.36 -2.66 13.47
C GLU A 57 19.51 -4.18 13.61
N GLY A 58 20.59 -4.74 13.02
CA GLY A 58 20.91 -6.18 13.12
C GLY A 58 20.25 -7.06 12.05
N ILE A 59 19.58 -6.49 11.06
CA ILE A 59 19.17 -7.18 9.83
C ILE A 59 20.08 -6.73 8.69
N SER A 60 20.83 -7.68 8.10
CA SER A 60 21.71 -7.43 6.95
C SER A 60 20.90 -7.25 5.66
N ARG A 61 21.53 -6.63 4.65
CA ARG A 61 20.97 -6.53 3.28
C ARG A 61 20.65 -7.91 2.72
N GLU A 62 21.56 -8.87 2.91
CA GLU A 62 21.36 -10.24 2.47
C GLU A 62 20.17 -10.91 3.15
N THR A 63 19.98 -10.70 4.45
CA THR A 63 18.82 -11.23 5.18
C THR A 63 17.52 -10.60 4.66
N HIS A 64 17.47 -9.28 4.48
CA HIS A 64 16.30 -8.59 3.94
C HIS A 64 15.98 -9.06 2.51
N PHE A 65 17.01 -9.21 1.67
CA PHE A 65 16.91 -9.75 0.31
C PHE A 65 16.29 -11.16 0.30
N LYS A 66 16.88 -12.10 1.05
CA LYS A 66 16.39 -13.48 1.15
C LYS A 66 14.94 -13.54 1.66
N ASN A 67 14.63 -12.76 2.70
CA ASN A 67 13.27 -12.73 3.27
C ASN A 67 12.26 -12.18 2.25
N THR A 68 12.64 -11.18 1.44
CA THR A 68 11.77 -10.62 0.40
C THR A 68 11.51 -11.65 -0.71
N LEU A 69 12.55 -12.35 -1.20
CA LEU A 69 12.39 -13.41 -2.20
C LEU A 69 11.55 -14.57 -1.66
N GLN A 70 11.78 -15.00 -0.42
CA GLN A 70 11.00 -16.05 0.21
C GLN A 70 9.52 -15.70 0.36
N ALA A 71 9.24 -14.46 0.80
CA ALA A 71 7.86 -13.97 0.87
C ALA A 71 7.18 -13.97 -0.51
N GLY A 72 7.88 -13.53 -1.55
CA GLY A 72 7.42 -13.51 -2.93
C GLY A 72 7.45 -14.86 -3.65
N LYS A 73 7.74 -15.96 -2.93
CA LYS A 73 7.79 -17.34 -3.44
C LYS A 73 8.83 -17.53 -4.58
N GLY A 74 9.83 -16.68 -4.63
CA GLY A 74 10.97 -16.78 -5.57
C GLY A 74 10.67 -16.29 -7.00
N ILE A 75 9.52 -15.70 -7.26
CA ILE A 75 9.18 -15.14 -8.58
C ILE A 75 9.34 -13.60 -8.65
N ASN A 76 9.88 -13.00 -7.57
CA ASN A 76 10.28 -11.60 -7.57
C ASN A 76 11.31 -11.34 -8.68
N ASP A 77 11.36 -10.12 -9.17
CA ASP A 77 12.51 -9.64 -9.92
C ASP A 77 13.68 -9.37 -8.96
N PRO A 78 14.79 -10.12 -9.04
CA PRO A 78 15.89 -9.99 -8.10
C PRO A 78 16.61 -8.65 -8.16
N GLU A 79 16.59 -7.96 -9.31
CA GLU A 79 17.20 -6.64 -9.47
C GLU A 79 16.42 -5.59 -8.68
N PHE A 80 15.09 -5.59 -8.77
CA PHE A 80 14.23 -4.71 -7.97
C PHE A 80 14.42 -4.96 -6.46
N VAL A 81 14.48 -6.23 -6.05
CA VAL A 81 14.72 -6.57 -4.64
C VAL A 81 16.08 -6.08 -4.17
N LYS A 82 17.13 -6.24 -4.99
CA LYS A 82 18.48 -5.75 -4.69
C LYS A 82 18.49 -4.23 -4.49
N ILE A 83 17.90 -3.49 -5.41
CA ILE A 83 17.79 -2.02 -5.33
C ILE A 83 17.04 -1.61 -4.07
N LEU A 84 15.89 -2.25 -3.77
CA LEU A 84 15.11 -1.97 -2.57
C LEU A 84 15.97 -2.10 -1.30
N VAL A 85 16.66 -3.21 -1.13
CA VAL A 85 17.42 -3.49 0.12
C VAL A 85 18.68 -2.64 0.25
N GLU A 86 19.25 -2.20 -0.86
CA GLU A 86 20.43 -1.32 -0.89
C GLU A 86 20.07 0.14 -0.59
N GLU A 87 19.01 0.66 -1.21
CA GLU A 87 18.67 2.08 -1.16
C GLU A 87 17.70 2.46 -0.02
N ALA A 88 16.75 1.59 0.33
CA ALA A 88 15.70 1.94 1.28
C ALA A 88 16.22 2.47 2.63
N PRO A 89 17.30 1.92 3.25
CA PRO A 89 17.81 2.46 4.50
C PRO A 89 18.22 3.92 4.41
N GLU A 90 18.88 4.33 3.33
CA GLU A 90 19.33 5.72 3.15
C GLU A 90 18.16 6.64 2.79
N ARG A 91 17.24 6.18 1.92
CA ARG A 91 16.05 6.96 1.58
C ARG A 91 15.18 7.26 2.82
N VAL A 92 15.04 6.30 3.73
CA VAL A 92 14.29 6.54 4.98
C VAL A 92 15.07 7.43 5.97
N ARG A 93 16.42 7.31 6.04
CA ARG A 93 17.23 8.25 6.82
C ARG A 93 17.12 9.68 6.30
N GLU A 94 17.08 9.86 4.97
CA GLU A 94 16.84 11.16 4.34
C GLU A 94 15.52 11.77 4.81
N LEU A 95 14.42 11.02 4.76
CA LEU A 95 13.12 11.48 5.27
C LEU A 95 13.15 11.77 6.78
N HIS A 96 13.87 10.97 7.55
CA HIS A 96 14.05 11.22 8.98
C HIS A 96 14.79 12.53 9.25
N ARG A 97 15.84 12.85 8.47
CA ARG A 97 16.54 14.14 8.53
C ARG A 97 15.62 15.30 8.12
N PHE A 98 14.69 15.09 7.21
CA PHE A 98 13.68 16.09 6.81
C PHE A 98 12.53 16.23 7.82
N GLY A 99 12.54 15.48 8.91
CA GLY A 99 11.59 15.63 10.00
C GLY A 99 10.58 14.50 10.16
N LEU A 100 10.68 13.41 9.40
CA LEU A 100 9.84 12.22 9.61
C LEU A 100 10.13 11.65 11.00
N LYS A 101 9.17 11.78 11.90
CA LYS A 101 9.29 11.23 13.26
C LYS A 101 8.95 9.75 13.27
N GLY A 102 9.82 8.95 13.88
CA GLY A 102 9.64 7.51 13.95
C GLY A 102 10.67 6.85 14.87
N ALA A 103 10.58 5.54 14.99
CA ALA A 103 11.46 4.73 15.80
C ALA A 103 12.14 3.65 14.94
N TRP A 104 13.46 3.59 15.03
CA TRP A 104 14.26 2.50 14.46
C TRP A 104 14.11 1.25 15.30
N ARG A 105 13.93 0.11 14.66
CA ARG A 105 13.76 -1.21 15.26
C ARG A 105 14.53 -2.24 14.44
N LYS A 106 14.70 -3.44 14.98
CA LYS A 106 15.34 -4.55 14.28
C LYS A 106 14.61 -4.82 12.95
N GLY A 107 15.24 -4.43 11.84
CA GLY A 107 14.75 -4.67 10.48
C GLY A 107 13.68 -3.71 9.98
N TYR A 108 13.34 -2.65 10.70
CA TYR A 108 12.36 -1.68 10.24
C TYR A 108 12.45 -0.29 10.90
N PHE A 109 11.82 0.69 10.24
CA PHE A 109 11.51 1.99 10.81
C PHE A 109 9.99 2.13 10.90
N ALA A 110 9.47 2.60 12.03
CA ALA A 110 8.04 2.84 12.22
C ALA A 110 7.75 4.31 12.50
N CYS A 111 6.86 4.91 11.71
CA CYS A 111 6.38 6.27 11.92
C CYS A 111 5.66 6.42 13.26
N LEU A 112 5.79 7.56 13.91
CA LEU A 112 4.99 7.94 15.08
C LEU A 112 3.65 8.53 14.64
N GLY A 113 2.84 7.69 14.00
CA GLY A 113 1.47 8.02 13.61
C GLY A 113 0.45 7.69 14.71
N LYS A 114 -0.81 8.00 14.42
CA LYS A 114 -1.96 7.69 15.27
C LYS A 114 -3.05 6.96 14.47
N ALA A 115 -3.82 6.11 15.14
CA ALA A 115 -4.95 5.44 14.52
C ALA A 115 -5.99 6.46 13.98
N PRO A 116 -6.64 6.18 12.86
CA PRO A 116 -6.46 5.02 11.99
C PRO A 116 -5.36 5.20 10.93
N SER A 117 -4.61 6.29 10.95
CA SER A 117 -3.74 6.74 9.85
C SER A 117 -2.28 6.78 10.31
N TRP A 118 -1.68 5.60 10.55
CA TRP A 118 -0.29 5.48 11.00
C TRP A 118 0.73 5.99 9.99
N GLY A 119 0.38 5.99 8.70
CA GLY A 119 1.20 6.55 7.62
C GLY A 119 1.06 8.06 7.44
N ALA A 120 0.16 8.72 8.17
CA ALA A 120 -0.07 10.17 8.05
C ALA A 120 1.20 11.03 8.22
N PRO A 121 2.11 10.76 9.19
CA PRO A 121 3.34 11.55 9.31
C PRO A 121 4.20 11.55 8.05
N LEU A 122 4.23 10.42 7.31
CA LEU A 122 4.94 10.34 6.04
C LEU A 122 4.26 11.18 4.97
N THR A 123 2.95 11.01 4.81
CA THR A 123 2.21 11.73 3.75
C THR A 123 2.14 13.23 4.02
N ASP A 124 2.03 13.64 5.28
CA ASP A 124 2.03 15.06 5.66
C ASP A 124 3.41 15.68 5.37
N LEU A 125 4.50 15.03 5.77
CA LEU A 125 5.86 15.49 5.46
C LEU A 125 6.07 15.63 3.94
N LEU A 126 5.69 14.64 3.15
CA LEU A 126 5.87 14.69 1.69
C LEU A 126 5.00 15.77 1.04
N ALA A 127 3.76 15.94 1.49
CA ALA A 127 2.87 16.98 0.97
C ALA A 127 3.37 18.39 1.33
N ASP A 128 3.81 18.61 2.56
CA ASP A 128 4.36 19.89 2.99
C ASP A 128 5.67 20.19 2.25
N SER A 129 6.56 19.20 2.12
CA SER A 129 7.79 19.33 1.32
C SER A 129 7.52 19.67 -0.16
N ALA A 130 6.46 19.11 -0.74
CA ALA A 130 6.05 19.43 -2.12
C ALA A 130 5.59 20.91 -2.24
N ARG A 131 4.77 21.36 -1.31
CA ARG A 131 4.30 22.77 -1.26
C ARG A 131 5.43 23.76 -1.04
N GLU A 132 6.32 23.49 -0.08
CA GLU A 132 7.50 24.32 0.22
C GLU A 132 8.43 24.48 -0.99
N ARG A 133 8.53 23.45 -1.85
CA ARG A 133 9.31 23.48 -3.11
C ARG A 133 8.54 24.04 -4.29
N GLY A 134 7.32 24.53 -4.08
CA GLY A 134 6.48 25.14 -5.11
C GLY A 134 6.01 24.15 -6.18
N ILE A 135 5.85 22.86 -5.84
CA ILE A 135 5.22 21.88 -6.73
C ILE A 135 3.73 22.19 -6.83
N ALA A 136 3.27 22.44 -8.06
CA ALA A 136 1.87 22.69 -8.31
C ALA A 136 1.03 21.43 -8.06
N GLU A 137 -0.14 21.60 -7.42
CA GLU A 137 -1.07 20.49 -7.15
C GLU A 137 -2.45 20.78 -7.74
N LYS A 138 -3.08 19.75 -8.30
CA LYS A 138 -4.45 19.79 -8.82
C LYS A 138 -5.25 18.59 -8.27
N PRO A 139 -5.84 18.73 -7.09
CA PRO A 139 -6.70 17.69 -6.50
C PRO A 139 -8.06 17.63 -7.20
N TRP A 140 -8.82 16.57 -6.93
CA TRP A 140 -10.18 16.34 -7.44
C TRP A 140 -10.25 16.10 -8.94
N VAL A 141 -9.15 15.63 -9.54
CA VAL A 141 -9.06 15.27 -10.95
C VAL A 141 -8.98 13.76 -11.12
N ILE A 142 -9.81 13.20 -11.97
CA ILE A 142 -9.71 11.84 -12.49
C ILE A 142 -9.05 11.93 -13.85
N ILE A 143 -7.94 11.20 -14.03
CA ILE A 143 -7.34 10.98 -15.35
C ILE A 143 -8.02 9.77 -15.96
N PHE A 144 -8.51 9.89 -17.18
CA PHE A 144 -9.23 8.83 -17.86
C PHE A 144 -8.58 8.41 -19.19
N ASP A 145 -7.58 9.17 -19.68
CA ASP A 145 -6.83 8.82 -20.88
C ASP A 145 -5.43 9.42 -20.86
N LEU A 146 -4.50 8.81 -21.59
CA LEU A 146 -3.15 9.33 -21.84
C LEU A 146 -3.04 9.86 -23.26
N LEU A 147 -2.47 11.05 -23.42
CA LEU A 147 -2.26 11.67 -24.72
C LEU A 147 -0.98 11.12 -25.33
N ALA A 148 -1.10 10.43 -26.47
CA ALA A 148 0.02 9.91 -27.24
C ALA A 148 0.17 10.65 -28.58
N GLU A 149 1.42 10.92 -28.97
CA GLU A 149 1.80 11.46 -30.28
C GLU A 149 3.06 10.73 -30.73
N ASP A 150 3.05 10.19 -31.94
CA ASP A 150 4.17 9.43 -32.52
C ASP A 150 4.70 8.29 -31.60
N GLY A 151 3.78 7.57 -30.94
CA GLY A 151 4.11 6.47 -30.04
C GLY A 151 4.74 6.90 -28.69
N LYS A 152 4.74 8.21 -28.38
CA LYS A 152 5.25 8.77 -27.14
C LYS A 152 4.13 9.43 -26.35
N ILE A 153 4.10 9.20 -25.03
CA ILE A 153 3.16 9.92 -24.15
C ILE A 153 3.62 11.39 -23.98
N LYS A 154 2.67 12.28 -24.21
CA LYS A 154 2.82 13.74 -24.17
C LYS A 154 1.92 14.40 -23.13
N GLY A 155 1.25 13.60 -22.29
CA GLY A 155 0.37 14.10 -21.26
C GLY A 155 -0.82 13.20 -20.99
N ALA A 156 -1.92 13.81 -20.52
CA ALA A 156 -3.12 13.08 -20.12
C ALA A 156 -4.38 13.93 -20.29
N LEU A 157 -5.52 13.28 -20.42
CA LEU A 157 -6.85 13.88 -20.31
C LEU A 157 -7.46 13.59 -18.95
N GLY A 158 -7.99 14.60 -18.31
CA GLY A 158 -8.61 14.50 -17.00
C GLY A 158 -9.92 15.25 -16.90
N PHE A 159 -10.64 14.97 -15.84
CA PHE A 159 -11.88 15.63 -15.48
C PHE A 159 -11.85 16.08 -14.02
N GLU A 160 -11.91 17.38 -13.80
CA GLU A 160 -12.02 17.95 -12.45
C GLU A 160 -13.50 17.85 -12.02
N PHE A 161 -13.79 16.83 -11.21
CA PHE A 161 -15.16 16.38 -10.96
C PHE A 161 -15.95 17.26 -9.98
N ARG A 162 -15.31 18.18 -9.24
CA ARG A 162 -16.04 19.16 -8.40
C ARG A 162 -16.62 20.31 -9.21
N ARG A 163 -15.92 20.75 -10.25
CA ARG A 163 -16.35 21.84 -11.11
C ARG A 163 -16.96 21.39 -12.43
N GLY A 164 -16.84 20.09 -12.76
CA GLY A 164 -17.33 19.56 -14.04
C GLY A 164 -16.48 19.99 -15.25
N VAL A 165 -15.16 20.21 -15.07
CA VAL A 165 -14.29 20.79 -16.11
C VAL A 165 -13.36 19.73 -16.69
N PRO A 166 -13.41 19.47 -18.03
CA PRO A 166 -12.39 18.65 -18.69
C PRO A 166 -11.08 19.44 -18.84
N ILE A 167 -9.96 18.74 -18.62
CA ILE A 167 -8.62 19.32 -18.63
C ILE A 167 -7.70 18.45 -19.49
N ALA A 168 -6.93 19.08 -20.38
CA ALA A 168 -5.79 18.46 -21.04
C ALA A 168 -4.50 18.89 -20.35
N PHE A 169 -3.73 17.93 -19.89
CA PHE A 169 -2.39 18.13 -19.35
C PHE A 169 -1.37 17.77 -20.41
N LEU A 170 -0.49 18.71 -20.75
CA LEU A 170 0.61 18.49 -21.70
C LEU A 170 1.92 18.42 -20.91
N SER A 171 2.72 17.35 -21.11
CA SER A 171 3.96 17.15 -20.40
C SER A 171 5.05 16.51 -21.28
N LYS A 172 6.31 16.67 -20.87
CA LYS A 172 7.46 16.00 -21.50
C LYS A 172 7.59 14.55 -21.03
N ALA A 173 7.21 14.32 -19.76
CA ALA A 173 7.15 13.00 -19.13
C ALA A 173 5.92 12.89 -18.22
N THR A 174 5.37 11.68 -18.11
CA THR A 174 4.21 11.37 -17.25
C THR A 174 4.56 10.20 -16.33
N VAL A 175 4.32 10.36 -15.03
CA VAL A 175 4.55 9.30 -14.03
C VAL A 175 3.21 8.80 -13.50
N LEU A 176 2.91 7.53 -13.69
CA LEU A 176 1.78 6.83 -13.08
C LEU A 176 2.14 6.43 -11.64
N ALA A 177 1.45 6.99 -10.66
CA ALA A 177 1.58 6.65 -9.25
C ALA A 177 0.20 6.50 -8.59
N ASN A 178 -0.74 5.93 -9.34
CA ASN A 178 -2.17 5.82 -9.03
C ASN A 178 -2.49 4.86 -7.88
N GLY A 179 -1.51 4.04 -7.44
CA GLY A 179 -1.72 2.95 -6.50
C GLY A 179 -2.39 1.72 -7.14
N GLY A 180 -2.93 0.86 -6.31
CA GLY A 180 -3.53 -0.42 -6.73
C GLY A 180 -5.00 -0.34 -7.14
N GLY A 181 -5.67 -1.51 -7.06
CA GLY A 181 -7.08 -1.68 -7.43
C GLY A 181 -7.95 -2.30 -6.32
N GLY A 182 -7.54 -2.20 -5.05
CA GLY A 182 -8.20 -2.89 -3.94
C GLY A 182 -9.69 -2.59 -3.81
N ALA A 183 -10.12 -1.35 -4.10
CA ALA A 183 -11.53 -0.95 -4.04
C ALA A 183 -12.43 -1.57 -5.14
N LEU A 184 -11.87 -2.33 -6.08
CA LEU A 184 -12.64 -3.17 -7.00
C LEU A 184 -13.27 -4.39 -6.31
N TYR A 185 -12.77 -4.77 -5.15
CA TYR A 185 -13.28 -5.89 -4.37
C TYR A 185 -14.25 -5.42 -3.29
N PRO A 186 -15.37 -6.13 -3.06
CA PRO A 186 -16.36 -5.75 -2.05
C PRO A 186 -15.81 -5.73 -0.62
N ARG A 187 -14.83 -6.62 -0.33
CA ARG A 187 -14.12 -6.67 0.96
C ARG A 187 -12.67 -6.27 0.78
N ASN A 188 -12.37 -5.05 1.15
CA ASN A 188 -11.03 -4.48 1.06
C ASN A 188 -10.83 -3.43 2.16
N ASP A 189 -9.58 -3.15 2.50
CA ASP A 189 -9.18 -2.10 3.46
C ASP A 189 -8.62 -0.85 2.77
N ASN A 190 -8.76 -0.78 1.45
CA ASN A 190 -8.24 0.31 0.64
C ASN A 190 -9.18 1.52 0.66
N PRO A 191 -8.67 2.74 0.42
CA PRO A 191 -9.51 3.90 0.15
C PRO A 191 -10.43 3.64 -1.04
N VAL A 192 -11.69 4.10 -0.95
CA VAL A 192 -12.74 3.86 -1.96
C VAL A 192 -12.41 4.31 -3.39
N ARG A 193 -11.37 5.11 -3.57
CA ARG A 193 -10.90 5.61 -4.87
C ARG A 193 -9.69 4.89 -5.43
N THR A 194 -9.27 3.77 -4.80
CA THR A 194 -8.20 2.90 -5.27
C THR A 194 -8.79 1.88 -6.25
N THR A 195 -9.06 2.33 -7.47
CA THR A 195 -9.91 1.66 -8.46
C THR A 195 -9.13 1.12 -9.67
N GLY A 196 -7.80 0.98 -9.59
CA GLY A 196 -6.99 0.34 -10.63
C GLY A 196 -6.81 1.16 -11.92
N ASP A 197 -7.10 2.45 -11.91
CA ASP A 197 -7.05 3.31 -13.10
C ASP A 197 -5.66 3.30 -13.76
N GLY A 198 -4.58 3.23 -12.96
CA GLY A 198 -3.22 3.21 -13.48
C GLY A 198 -2.94 2.00 -14.36
N TYR A 199 -3.49 0.84 -14.01
CA TYR A 199 -3.38 -0.37 -14.83
C TYR A 199 -4.10 -0.20 -16.17
N ALA A 200 -5.32 0.34 -16.15
CA ALA A 200 -6.09 0.58 -17.36
C ALA A 200 -5.39 1.59 -18.30
N LEU A 201 -4.94 2.71 -17.75
CA LEU A 201 -4.21 3.74 -18.49
C LEU A 201 -2.93 3.20 -19.12
N ALA A 202 -2.13 2.45 -18.37
CA ALA A 202 -0.90 1.85 -18.87
C ALA A 202 -1.17 0.81 -19.96
N PHE A 203 -2.15 -0.08 -19.74
CA PHE A 203 -2.53 -1.11 -20.72
C PHE A 203 -3.05 -0.50 -22.02
N GLN A 204 -3.91 0.51 -21.94
CA GLN A 204 -4.42 1.24 -23.12
C GLN A 204 -3.32 1.98 -23.88
N ALA A 205 -2.30 2.46 -23.17
CA ALA A 205 -1.12 3.07 -23.77
C ALA A 205 -0.17 2.07 -24.44
N GLY A 206 -0.40 0.77 -24.26
CA GLY A 206 0.41 -0.31 -24.84
C GLY A 206 1.48 -0.89 -23.91
N CYS A 207 1.46 -0.55 -22.61
CA CYS A 207 2.37 -1.15 -21.64
C CYS A 207 1.97 -2.60 -21.32
N ARG A 208 2.96 -3.45 -21.06
CA ARG A 208 2.74 -4.77 -20.50
C ARG A 208 2.39 -4.68 -19.02
N LEU A 209 1.43 -5.51 -18.63
CA LEU A 209 1.15 -5.78 -17.22
C LEU A 209 1.70 -7.17 -16.87
N ARG A 210 2.21 -7.32 -15.63
CA ARG A 210 2.75 -8.59 -15.14
C ARG A 210 2.13 -8.96 -13.79
N ASP A 211 2.07 -10.23 -13.50
CA ASP A 211 1.73 -10.78 -12.17
C ASP A 211 0.34 -10.33 -11.65
N MET A 212 -0.60 -9.95 -12.54
CA MET A 212 -1.91 -9.37 -12.19
C MET A 212 -2.83 -10.35 -11.46
N GLU A 213 -2.57 -11.65 -11.55
CA GLU A 213 -3.27 -12.70 -10.81
C GLU A 213 -2.97 -12.69 -9.31
N PHE A 214 -1.88 -12.03 -8.88
CA PHE A 214 -1.51 -11.99 -7.47
C PHE A 214 -2.11 -10.77 -6.77
N VAL A 215 -3.13 -11.03 -5.96
CA VAL A 215 -3.75 -10.06 -5.07
C VAL A 215 -3.55 -10.52 -3.64
N GLN A 216 -2.95 -9.68 -2.81
CA GLN A 216 -2.67 -10.00 -1.41
C GLN A 216 -3.88 -9.75 -0.54
N PHE A 217 -4.26 -10.77 0.24
CA PHE A 217 -5.29 -10.68 1.26
C PHE A 217 -4.68 -10.62 2.66
N ILE A 218 -5.36 -9.93 3.57
CA ILE A 218 -5.12 -10.03 5.01
C ILE A 218 -6.24 -10.84 5.65
N PRO A 219 -5.95 -11.87 6.47
CA PRO A 219 -6.95 -12.80 7.01
C PRO A 219 -7.87 -12.18 8.07
N ILE A 220 -7.52 -11.03 8.63
CA ILE A 220 -8.10 -10.43 9.83
C ILE A 220 -8.95 -9.18 9.55
N GLY A 221 -9.62 -9.14 8.40
CA GLY A 221 -10.67 -8.14 8.18
C GLY A 221 -11.87 -8.42 9.08
N LEU A 222 -12.34 -7.42 9.83
CA LEU A 222 -13.55 -7.53 10.64
C LEU A 222 -14.77 -7.60 9.73
N ALA A 223 -15.55 -8.68 9.82
CA ALA A 223 -16.70 -8.93 8.96
C ALA A 223 -18.04 -8.72 9.69
N GLU A 224 -18.07 -7.74 10.59
CA GLU A 224 -19.26 -7.32 11.33
C GLU A 224 -20.00 -6.19 10.61
N GLU A 225 -21.28 -6.05 10.89
CA GLU A 225 -22.06 -4.93 10.36
C GLU A 225 -21.46 -3.58 10.78
N GLY A 226 -21.38 -2.66 9.84
CA GLY A 226 -20.81 -1.34 10.07
C GLY A 226 -19.27 -1.31 10.22
N SER A 227 -18.56 -2.37 9.81
CA SER A 227 -17.09 -2.45 9.86
C SER A 227 -16.41 -2.60 8.49
N PRO A 228 -16.90 -1.97 7.40
CA PRO A 228 -16.26 -2.13 6.10
C PRO A 228 -14.80 -1.67 6.14
N GLY A 229 -13.89 -2.53 5.64
CA GLY A 229 -12.46 -2.21 5.55
C GLY A 229 -11.71 -2.10 6.88
N LEU A 230 -12.30 -2.47 8.02
CA LEU A 230 -11.59 -2.45 9.29
C LEU A 230 -10.72 -3.71 9.45
N LEU A 231 -9.40 -3.52 9.44
CA LEU A 231 -8.46 -4.57 9.81
C LEU A 231 -8.24 -4.59 11.32
N LEU A 232 -8.23 -5.79 11.88
CA LEU A 232 -7.81 -6.01 13.26
C LEU A 232 -6.28 -5.92 13.37
N ALA A 233 -5.78 -5.62 14.57
CA ALA A 233 -4.34 -5.62 14.83
C ALA A 233 -3.76 -7.02 14.61
N VAL A 234 -2.62 -7.10 13.93
CA VAL A 234 -1.96 -8.37 13.54
C VAL A 234 -1.55 -9.24 14.71
N SER A 235 -1.46 -8.70 15.91
CA SER A 235 -1.16 -9.39 17.16
C SER A 235 -2.38 -10.04 17.81
N LEU A 236 -3.60 -9.65 17.47
CA LEU A 236 -4.82 -10.17 18.09
C LEU A 236 -5.05 -11.67 17.83
N PRO A 237 -4.80 -12.22 16.63
CA PRO A 237 -4.91 -13.67 16.41
C PRO A 237 -3.99 -14.52 17.27
N ASP A 238 -2.80 -13.98 17.63
CA ASP A 238 -1.84 -14.68 18.49
C ASP A 238 -2.19 -14.61 19.98
N ALA A 239 -2.99 -13.62 20.37
CA ALA A 239 -3.43 -13.42 21.75
C ALA A 239 -4.80 -14.06 22.03
N GLY A 240 -5.68 -14.09 21.03
CA GLY A 240 -6.99 -14.72 21.10
C GLY A 240 -6.99 -16.15 20.55
N ARG A 241 -8.18 -16.65 20.20
CA ARG A 241 -8.37 -17.92 19.49
C ARG A 241 -9.08 -17.68 18.16
N ILE A 242 -8.76 -18.47 17.16
CA ILE A 242 -9.44 -18.44 15.86
C ILE A 242 -10.29 -19.69 15.75
N VAL A 243 -11.61 -19.53 15.76
CA VAL A 243 -12.54 -20.67 15.79
C VAL A 243 -13.54 -20.58 14.64
N ASN A 244 -14.00 -21.75 14.16
CA ASN A 244 -15.12 -21.81 13.22
C ASN A 244 -16.49 -21.86 13.96
N SER A 245 -17.59 -21.89 13.20
CA SER A 245 -18.96 -21.96 13.77
C SER A 245 -19.20 -23.20 14.64
N SER A 246 -18.49 -24.31 14.35
CA SER A 246 -18.56 -25.56 15.11
C SER A 246 -17.66 -25.56 16.35
N GLY A 247 -16.89 -24.47 16.59
CA GLY A 247 -16.01 -24.31 17.76
C GLY A 247 -14.63 -24.92 17.62
N GLU A 248 -14.29 -25.45 16.44
CA GLU A 248 -12.93 -26.00 16.15
C GLU A 248 -11.92 -24.86 16.03
N ASP A 249 -10.70 -25.07 16.54
CA ASP A 249 -9.59 -24.13 16.37
C ASP A 249 -9.04 -24.22 14.93
N VAL A 250 -9.19 -23.15 14.19
CA VAL A 250 -8.82 -23.09 12.76
C VAL A 250 -7.30 -23.10 12.57
N LEU A 251 -6.54 -22.44 13.46
CA LEU A 251 -5.09 -22.42 13.34
C LEU A 251 -4.51 -23.82 13.61
N GLU A 252 -5.01 -24.52 14.61
CA GLU A 252 -4.62 -25.89 14.93
C GLU A 252 -5.02 -26.85 13.80
N LYS A 253 -6.27 -26.79 13.34
CA LYS A 253 -6.82 -27.64 12.26
C LYS A 253 -6.00 -27.57 10.97
N TYR A 254 -5.48 -26.39 10.61
CA TYR A 254 -4.70 -26.16 9.41
C TYR A 254 -3.19 -26.08 9.66
N GLN A 255 -2.71 -26.41 10.87
CA GLN A 255 -1.30 -26.42 11.27
C GLN A 255 -0.57 -25.08 11.02
N ILE A 256 -1.25 -23.96 11.31
CA ILE A 256 -0.73 -22.61 11.15
C ILE A 256 -0.04 -22.19 12.46
N VAL A 257 1.28 -22.25 12.51
CA VAL A 257 2.05 -22.12 13.76
C VAL A 257 3.03 -20.94 13.82
N ASP A 258 3.46 -20.41 12.66
CA ASP A 258 4.49 -19.36 12.61
C ASP A 258 3.94 -18.00 13.00
N LYS A 259 4.33 -17.53 14.17
CA LYS A 259 3.86 -16.24 14.74
C LYS A 259 4.72 -15.05 14.33
N PRO A 260 4.14 -13.86 14.17
CA PRO A 260 2.69 -13.54 14.22
C PRO A 260 1.94 -14.12 13.01
N VAL A 261 0.89 -14.92 13.27
CA VAL A 261 0.21 -15.71 12.22
C VAL A 261 -0.39 -14.83 11.11
N ALA A 262 -0.93 -13.67 11.44
CA ALA A 262 -1.48 -12.75 10.46
C ALA A 262 -0.42 -12.02 9.59
N VAL A 263 0.86 -12.22 9.88
CA VAL A 263 1.99 -11.65 9.12
C VAL A 263 2.76 -12.73 8.39
N ARG A 264 3.18 -13.79 9.11
CA ARG A 264 4.03 -14.86 8.57
C ARG A 264 3.25 -15.88 7.75
N CYS A 265 2.02 -16.17 8.16
CA CYS A 265 1.14 -17.16 7.55
C CYS A 265 -0.06 -16.50 6.84
N ARG A 266 0.08 -15.27 6.36
CA ARG A 266 -1.01 -14.47 5.81
C ARG A 266 -1.79 -15.18 4.71
N ASP A 267 -1.08 -15.80 3.78
CA ASP A 267 -1.63 -16.56 2.66
C ASP A 267 -2.33 -17.84 3.12
N THR A 268 -1.66 -18.68 3.90
CA THR A 268 -2.22 -19.94 4.40
C THR A 268 -3.38 -19.73 5.36
N PHE A 269 -3.33 -18.69 6.19
CA PHE A 269 -4.43 -18.35 7.10
C PHE A 269 -5.64 -17.80 6.32
N SER A 270 -5.44 -16.96 5.31
CA SER A 270 -6.54 -16.52 4.43
C SER A 270 -7.19 -17.71 3.70
N GLN A 271 -6.39 -18.64 3.18
CA GLN A 271 -6.89 -19.87 2.54
C GLN A 271 -7.63 -20.78 3.51
N ALA A 272 -7.16 -20.89 4.77
CA ALA A 272 -7.85 -21.69 5.79
C ALA A 272 -9.25 -21.14 6.07
N ILE A 273 -9.39 -19.81 6.21
CA ILE A 273 -10.70 -19.17 6.37
C ILE A 273 -11.61 -19.46 5.16
N MET A 274 -11.10 -19.34 3.94
CA MET A 274 -11.90 -19.61 2.74
C MET A 274 -12.33 -21.08 2.66
N LYS A 275 -11.47 -22.02 3.04
CA LYS A 275 -11.83 -23.45 3.08
C LYS A 275 -12.93 -23.74 4.11
N GLU A 276 -12.95 -23.03 5.24
CA GLU A 276 -14.07 -23.14 6.20
C GLU A 276 -15.36 -22.57 5.61
N GLU A 277 -15.32 -21.40 4.97
CA GLU A 277 -16.47 -20.78 4.32
C GLU A 277 -17.06 -21.66 3.20
N GLU A 278 -16.21 -22.32 2.39
CA GLU A 278 -16.61 -23.28 1.37
C GLU A 278 -17.33 -24.51 1.94
N ARG A 279 -17.06 -24.87 3.20
CA ARG A 279 -17.73 -25.94 3.94
C ARG A 279 -19.03 -25.49 4.62
N GLY A 280 -19.40 -24.20 4.48
CA GLY A 280 -20.56 -23.60 5.14
C GLY A 280 -20.29 -23.12 6.56
N GLU A 281 -19.04 -23.19 7.03
CA GLU A 281 -18.62 -22.66 8.33
C GLU A 281 -18.24 -21.19 8.22
N ARG A 282 -18.39 -20.46 9.32
CA ARG A 282 -17.90 -19.08 9.45
C ARG A 282 -16.72 -19.08 10.42
N VAL A 283 -15.77 -18.17 10.21
CA VAL A 283 -14.59 -18.05 11.06
C VAL A 283 -14.65 -16.78 11.90
N PHE A 284 -14.26 -16.94 13.17
CA PHE A 284 -14.34 -15.89 14.18
C PHE A 284 -13.00 -15.79 14.94
N ILE A 285 -12.73 -14.58 15.44
CA ILE A 285 -11.75 -14.37 16.49
C ILE A 285 -12.45 -14.32 17.85
N ASP A 286 -11.96 -15.10 18.79
CA ASP A 286 -12.42 -15.14 20.19
C ASP A 286 -11.47 -14.33 21.08
N LEU A 287 -11.91 -13.19 21.53
CA LEU A 287 -11.17 -12.28 22.41
C LEU A 287 -11.78 -12.24 23.83
N ARG A 288 -12.80 -13.07 24.12
CA ARG A 288 -13.58 -13.03 25.38
C ARG A 288 -12.73 -13.30 26.61
N ALA A 289 -11.70 -14.16 26.48
CA ALA A 289 -10.79 -14.49 27.57
C ALA A 289 -9.70 -13.44 27.81
N LEU A 290 -9.54 -12.45 26.91
CA LEU A 290 -8.46 -11.45 27.03
C LEU A 290 -8.80 -10.38 28.07
N GLY A 291 -8.15 -10.51 29.22
CA GLY A 291 -8.09 -9.46 30.23
C GLY A 291 -7.27 -8.25 29.80
N ASP A 292 -7.29 -7.20 30.62
CA ASP A 292 -6.49 -5.99 30.34
C ASP A 292 -4.99 -6.23 30.30
N LYS A 293 -4.51 -7.20 31.09
CA LYS A 293 -3.09 -7.57 31.19
C LYS A 293 -2.61 -8.35 29.98
N ASP A 294 -3.49 -9.14 29.38
CA ASP A 294 -3.21 -10.07 28.27
C ASP A 294 -3.43 -9.42 26.91
N TRP A 295 -4.04 -8.22 26.87
CA TRP A 295 -4.26 -7.48 25.64
C TRP A 295 -2.92 -7.08 25.02
N PRO A 296 -2.72 -7.31 23.68
CA PRO A 296 -1.47 -6.94 23.01
C PRO A 296 -1.13 -5.47 23.19
N LYS A 297 0.17 -5.18 23.46
CA LYS A 297 0.66 -3.85 23.80
C LYS A 297 1.15 -3.04 22.60
N ASP A 298 1.03 -3.59 21.38
CA ASP A 298 1.33 -2.80 20.19
C ASP A 298 0.30 -1.69 19.99
N ASN A 299 0.73 -0.65 19.31
CA ASN A 299 -0.05 0.57 19.18
C ASN A 299 -1.42 0.33 18.51
N MET A 300 -1.49 -0.56 17.52
CA MET A 300 -2.72 -0.84 16.79
C MET A 300 -3.74 -1.56 17.66
N ALA A 301 -3.31 -2.63 18.34
CA ALA A 301 -4.17 -3.36 19.27
C ALA A 301 -4.69 -2.47 20.40
N MET A 302 -3.81 -1.64 20.96
CA MET A 302 -4.18 -0.70 22.02
C MET A 302 -5.19 0.35 21.53
N SER A 303 -5.03 0.88 20.32
CA SER A 303 -5.96 1.86 19.75
C SER A 303 -7.34 1.28 19.43
N GLN A 304 -7.41 0.00 19.13
CA GLN A 304 -8.66 -0.69 18.79
C GLN A 304 -9.41 -1.24 20.01
N LYS A 305 -8.73 -1.38 21.15
CA LYS A 305 -9.27 -2.06 22.35
C LYS A 305 -10.63 -1.55 22.77
N GLN A 306 -10.76 -0.24 22.97
CA GLN A 306 -12.01 0.36 23.45
C GLN A 306 -13.13 0.20 22.41
N MET A 307 -12.84 0.47 21.15
CA MET A 307 -13.79 0.30 20.04
C MET A 307 -14.30 -1.15 19.94
N LEU A 308 -13.40 -2.15 20.01
CA LEU A 308 -13.77 -3.56 19.94
C LEU A 308 -14.64 -3.99 21.12
N ARG A 309 -14.43 -3.43 22.29
CA ARG A 309 -15.25 -3.69 23.49
C ARG A 309 -16.60 -3.02 23.42
N ASP A 310 -16.65 -1.73 23.13
CA ASP A 310 -17.88 -0.93 23.24
C ASP A 310 -18.79 -1.11 22.03
N ARG A 311 -18.23 -1.06 20.82
CA ARG A 311 -19.04 -1.13 19.60
C ARG A 311 -19.31 -2.56 19.16
N PHE A 312 -18.34 -3.48 19.33
CA PHE A 312 -18.45 -4.85 18.83
C PHE A 312 -18.59 -5.89 19.93
N SER A 313 -18.58 -5.49 21.21
CA SER A 313 -18.79 -6.37 22.37
C SER A 313 -17.86 -7.59 22.39
N CYS A 314 -16.60 -7.42 22.03
CA CYS A 314 -15.62 -8.52 21.90
C CYS A 314 -15.39 -9.31 23.20
N ALA A 315 -15.74 -8.74 24.37
CA ALA A 315 -15.68 -9.43 25.67
C ALA A 315 -16.86 -10.37 25.91
N ALA A 316 -17.93 -10.27 25.13
CA ALA A 316 -19.15 -11.06 25.30
C ALA A 316 -19.45 -12.02 24.15
N ARG A 317 -18.94 -11.76 22.94
CA ARG A 317 -19.21 -12.56 21.74
C ARG A 317 -17.99 -12.76 20.86
N LEU A 318 -18.08 -13.74 19.99
CA LEU A 318 -17.15 -13.95 18.90
C LEU A 318 -17.28 -12.83 17.86
N LEU A 319 -16.17 -12.40 17.26
CA LEU A 319 -16.20 -11.44 16.16
C LEU A 319 -15.86 -12.14 14.85
N ARG A 320 -16.72 -12.02 13.85
CA ARG A 320 -16.50 -12.61 12.54
C ARG A 320 -15.30 -11.93 11.86
N ILE A 321 -14.40 -12.73 11.33
CA ILE A 321 -13.28 -12.30 10.48
C ILE A 321 -13.41 -12.89 9.09
N TYR A 322 -12.81 -12.20 8.10
CA TYR A 322 -12.83 -12.63 6.71
C TYR A 322 -11.60 -12.10 5.97
N PRO A 323 -11.04 -12.84 5.01
CA PRO A 323 -9.95 -12.35 4.19
C PRO A 323 -10.36 -11.08 3.43
N THR A 324 -9.52 -10.06 3.55
CA THR A 324 -9.78 -8.72 3.02
C THR A 324 -8.69 -8.33 2.06
N VAL A 325 -9.04 -7.85 0.85
CA VAL A 325 -8.07 -7.39 -0.13
C VAL A 325 -7.31 -6.20 0.42
N HIS A 326 -5.98 -6.29 0.34
CA HIS A 326 -5.06 -5.35 0.96
C HIS A 326 -4.08 -4.70 -0.03
N PHE A 327 -3.54 -5.46 -0.98
CA PHE A 327 -2.49 -4.96 -1.87
C PHE A 327 -2.49 -5.72 -3.20
N PHE A 328 -2.37 -4.99 -4.31
CA PHE A 328 -2.13 -5.58 -5.63
C PHE A 328 -0.63 -5.83 -5.81
N ILE A 329 -0.27 -7.07 -6.07
CA ILE A 329 1.14 -7.49 -6.23
C ILE A 329 1.62 -7.24 -7.65
N GLY A 330 0.78 -7.54 -8.63
CA GLY A 330 1.06 -7.29 -10.03
C GLY A 330 0.83 -5.84 -10.43
N GLY A 331 1.25 -5.49 -11.63
CA GLY A 331 1.12 -4.14 -12.16
C GLY A 331 1.87 -3.94 -13.47
N VAL A 332 2.15 -2.68 -13.77
CA VAL A 332 2.88 -2.25 -14.96
C VAL A 332 4.30 -2.79 -14.92
N SER A 333 4.76 -3.36 -16.03
CA SER A 333 6.15 -3.76 -16.22
C SER A 333 6.99 -2.50 -16.47
N THR A 334 8.05 -2.33 -15.68
CA THR A 334 8.97 -1.19 -15.78
C THR A 334 10.42 -1.64 -15.72
N GLU A 335 11.31 -0.75 -16.14
CA GLU A 335 12.73 -0.81 -15.81
C GLU A 335 12.96 -0.31 -14.37
N PRO A 336 14.15 -0.55 -13.77
CA PRO A 336 14.45 -0.12 -12.40
C PRO A 336 14.39 1.39 -12.14
N ASP A 337 14.42 2.21 -13.16
CA ASP A 337 14.24 3.67 -13.11
C ASP A 337 12.78 4.12 -13.27
N GLY A 338 11.85 3.17 -13.30
CA GLY A 338 10.43 3.41 -13.48
C GLY A 338 9.99 3.58 -14.93
N GLY A 339 10.90 3.59 -15.90
CA GLY A 339 10.59 3.69 -17.32
C GLY A 339 9.76 2.50 -17.81
N THR A 340 8.73 2.77 -18.63
CA THR A 340 7.97 1.73 -19.33
C THR A 340 8.48 1.54 -20.75
N GLU A 341 8.02 0.51 -21.45
CA GLU A 341 8.30 0.36 -22.88
C GLU A 341 7.67 1.46 -23.76
N VAL A 342 6.78 2.27 -23.20
CA VAL A 342 6.15 3.39 -23.90
C VAL A 342 6.92 4.68 -23.61
N PRO A 343 7.60 5.28 -24.56
CA PRO A 343 8.40 6.48 -24.35
C PRO A 343 7.58 7.63 -23.72
N GLY A 344 8.20 8.31 -22.73
CA GLY A 344 7.56 9.41 -22.01
C GLY A 344 6.61 8.99 -20.89
N LEU A 345 6.45 7.67 -20.66
CA LEU A 345 5.64 7.11 -19.58
C LEU A 345 6.51 6.37 -18.58
N PHE A 346 6.33 6.71 -17.31
CA PHE A 346 6.98 6.10 -16.14
C PHE A 346 5.93 5.62 -15.15
N ALA A 347 6.30 4.71 -14.25
CA ALA A 347 5.41 4.27 -13.18
C ALA A 347 6.18 3.99 -11.88
N ALA A 348 5.54 4.19 -10.71
CA ALA A 348 6.13 3.93 -9.40
C ALA A 348 5.10 3.57 -8.33
N GLY A 349 5.50 2.73 -7.39
CA GLY A 349 4.68 2.24 -6.27
C GLY A 349 3.74 1.11 -6.66
N GLU A 350 2.65 0.91 -5.94
CA GLU A 350 1.74 -0.25 -6.08
C GLU A 350 1.17 -0.47 -7.49
N VAL A 351 1.24 0.52 -8.38
CA VAL A 351 0.86 0.36 -9.79
C VAL A 351 1.87 -0.48 -10.59
N VAL A 352 3.07 -0.72 -10.05
CA VAL A 352 4.17 -1.47 -10.70
C VAL A 352 4.21 -2.91 -10.19
N GLY A 353 4.40 -3.86 -11.10
CA GLY A 353 4.60 -5.27 -10.77
C GLY A 353 6.08 -5.67 -10.74
N GLY A 354 6.37 -6.87 -10.19
CA GLY A 354 7.68 -7.53 -10.24
C GLY A 354 8.47 -7.54 -8.94
N LEU A 355 8.44 -6.48 -8.15
CA LEU A 355 9.20 -6.42 -6.90
C LEU A 355 8.78 -7.49 -5.88
N HIS A 356 7.49 -7.76 -5.77
CA HIS A 356 6.91 -8.52 -4.65
C HIS A 356 6.66 -10.00 -4.95
N GLY A 357 6.87 -10.45 -6.18
CA GLY A 357 6.61 -11.84 -6.59
C GLY A 357 5.14 -12.23 -6.42
N ALA A 358 4.87 -13.38 -5.78
CA ALA A 358 3.49 -13.83 -5.53
C ALA A 358 2.86 -13.28 -4.24
N ASN A 359 3.68 -12.75 -3.31
CA ASN A 359 3.21 -12.27 -2.01
C ASN A 359 4.19 -11.27 -1.40
N ARG A 360 3.71 -10.10 -1.03
CA ARG A 360 4.53 -9.00 -0.52
C ARG A 360 4.92 -9.18 0.94
N MET A 361 6.20 -9.02 1.26
CA MET A 361 6.69 -8.92 2.62
C MET A 361 6.14 -7.65 3.31
N GLY A 362 5.68 -7.78 4.55
CA GLY A 362 5.19 -6.64 5.33
C GLY A 362 6.23 -5.53 5.44
N GLY A 363 5.81 -4.26 5.30
CA GLY A 363 6.69 -3.09 5.36
C GLY A 363 7.41 -2.74 4.04
N ASN A 364 7.58 -3.67 3.10
CA ASN A 364 8.25 -3.39 1.82
C ASN A 364 7.50 -2.38 0.95
N ALA A 365 6.17 -2.28 1.05
CA ALA A 365 5.41 -1.31 0.24
C ALA A 365 5.79 0.15 0.54
N LEU A 366 6.03 0.51 1.81
CA LEU A 366 6.47 1.87 2.13
C LEU A 366 7.94 2.10 1.72
N SER A 367 8.80 1.09 1.83
CA SER A 367 10.18 1.15 1.32
C SER A 367 10.20 1.31 -0.20
N GLU A 368 9.36 0.55 -0.91
CA GLU A 368 9.18 0.64 -2.36
C GLU A 368 8.82 2.03 -2.84
N ILE A 369 7.76 2.63 -2.29
CA ILE A 369 7.28 3.94 -2.76
C ILE A 369 8.33 5.05 -2.59
N ILE A 370 9.21 4.92 -1.59
CA ILE A 370 10.26 5.91 -1.36
C ILE A 370 11.46 5.68 -2.28
N VAL A 371 11.83 4.43 -2.51
CA VAL A 371 12.96 4.08 -3.39
C VAL A 371 12.57 4.31 -4.86
N PHE A 372 11.53 3.63 -5.33
CA PHE A 372 11.17 3.68 -6.75
C PHE A 372 10.42 4.95 -7.14
N GLY A 373 9.73 5.60 -6.20
CA GLY A 373 9.24 6.96 -6.43
C GLY A 373 10.35 8.00 -6.60
N TYR A 374 11.53 7.78 -5.97
CA TYR A 374 12.70 8.64 -6.19
C TYR A 374 13.38 8.37 -7.53
N ARG A 375 13.36 7.13 -8.00
CA ARG A 375 14.05 6.71 -9.24
C ARG A 375 13.28 7.07 -10.50
N ALA A 376 11.95 6.97 -10.45
CA ALA A 376 11.05 7.36 -11.54
C ALA A 376 10.98 8.87 -11.72
#